data_5e1e724a9d3d3123eccbd2b90df5f4f6
#
_entry.id   5e1e724a9d3d3123eccbd2b90df5f4f6
#
_cell.length_a   1.000
_cell.length_b   1.000
_cell.length_c   1.000
_cell.angle_alpha   90.00
_cell.angle_beta   90.00
_cell.angle_gamma   90.00
#
_symmetry.space_group_name_H-M   'P 1'
#
loop_
_entity.id
_entity.type
_entity.pdbx_description
1 polymer ?
#
loop_
_entity_poly.entity_id
_entity_poly.type
_entity_poly.pdbx_seq_one_letter_code
_entity_poly.pdbx_strand_id
1 'polypeptide(L)'
;RKQQALEFLVKNGEIGFQSVITSLELLKGWNDNAEKGFDLACKKVERHDDCADFSLAPLTLLMTRYRNLLTPEKAERIKAMVLNFRYWIDEPGNDVMWYFSENHAFLFHVSQYLWGCIFGKETFTVSGRMGAEQSEIGKKRVLAWFDNFFACGYAEWNSATYIPIDLIGFFSLYLNAPDEDIRQKAKRALDFTMQVIGFNSFEGVMNTTYGRIYEETIKTRLQVEPNFVSWVSTGRGYCTY
;
A
#
# COMPACT_ATOMS: atom_id res chain seq x y z
N ARG A 1 16.12 5.13 14.55
CA ARG A 1 14.72 5.55 14.30
C ARG A 1 13.85 4.40 13.81
N LYS A 2 14.25 3.63 12.77
CA LYS A 2 13.46 2.48 12.31
C LYS A 2 13.11 1.54 13.48
N GLN A 3 14.08 1.15 14.28
CA GLN A 3 13.87 0.28 15.43
C GLN A 3 12.88 0.89 16.44
N GLN A 4 13.06 2.17 16.78
CA GLN A 4 12.15 2.91 17.66
C GLN A 4 10.72 2.99 17.12
N ALA A 5 10.58 3.22 15.80
CA ALA A 5 9.27 3.22 15.14
C ALA A 5 8.57 1.86 15.25
N LEU A 6 9.31 0.77 14.99
CA LEU A 6 8.76 -0.58 15.09
C LEU A 6 8.36 -0.93 16.54
N GLU A 7 9.17 -0.58 17.52
CA GLU A 7 8.87 -0.78 18.95
C GLU A 7 7.63 0.03 19.37
N PHE A 8 7.53 1.27 18.91
CA PHE A 8 6.36 2.11 19.15
C PHE A 8 5.08 1.50 18.56
N LEU A 9 5.12 1.06 17.29
CA LEU A 9 3.97 0.47 16.59
C LEU A 9 3.54 -0.86 17.22
N VAL A 10 4.48 -1.71 17.66
CA VAL A 10 4.13 -2.95 18.37
C VAL A 10 3.39 -2.68 19.66
N LYS A 11 3.74 -1.59 20.36
CA LYS A 11 3.15 -1.24 21.65
C LYS A 11 1.84 -0.47 21.53
N ASN A 12 1.74 0.43 20.55
CA ASN A 12 0.68 1.45 20.48
C ASN A 12 -0.12 1.40 19.17
N GLY A 13 0.33 0.66 18.14
CA GLY A 13 -0.33 0.59 16.85
C GLY A 13 -1.67 -0.13 16.92
N GLU A 14 -2.61 0.30 16.10
CA GLU A 14 -3.87 -0.39 15.90
C GLU A 14 -3.66 -1.76 15.25
N ILE A 15 -4.59 -2.69 15.48
CA ILE A 15 -4.55 -4.02 14.86
C ILE A 15 -4.96 -3.89 13.39
N GLY A 16 -4.02 -4.17 12.50
CA GLY A 16 -4.19 -4.12 11.05
C GLY A 16 -3.01 -4.74 10.35
N PHE A 17 -2.88 -4.52 9.03
CA PHE A 17 -1.76 -5.08 8.28
C PHE A 17 -0.39 -4.59 8.78
N GLN A 18 -0.31 -3.36 9.30
CA GLN A 18 0.91 -2.83 9.94
C GLN A 18 1.38 -3.70 11.12
N SER A 19 0.47 -4.33 11.86
CA SER A 19 0.84 -5.27 12.94
C SER A 19 1.57 -6.49 12.41
N VAL A 20 1.21 -6.97 11.22
CA VAL A 20 1.90 -8.08 10.54
C VAL A 20 3.33 -7.69 10.22
N ILE A 21 3.52 -6.60 9.47
CA ILE A 21 4.85 -6.16 9.04
C ILE A 21 5.74 -5.82 10.24
N THR A 22 5.18 -5.16 11.26
CA THR A 22 5.92 -4.80 12.47
C THR A 22 6.40 -6.03 13.23
N SER A 23 5.55 -7.05 13.37
CA SER A 23 5.89 -8.32 14.01
C SER A 23 6.98 -9.07 13.23
N LEU A 24 6.83 -9.18 11.91
CA LEU A 24 7.81 -9.86 11.07
C LEU A 24 9.16 -9.14 11.04
N GLU A 25 9.18 -7.80 11.03
CA GLU A 25 10.43 -7.02 11.05
C GLU A 25 11.11 -7.03 12.43
N LEU A 26 10.35 -6.86 13.52
CA LEU A 26 10.89 -6.73 14.87
C LEU A 26 11.15 -8.09 15.51
N LEU A 27 10.14 -8.97 15.51
CA LEU A 27 10.15 -10.23 16.23
C LEU A 27 10.64 -11.41 15.37
N LYS A 28 10.77 -11.22 14.06
CA LYS A 28 11.09 -12.26 13.08
C LYS A 28 10.10 -13.45 13.10
N GLY A 29 8.86 -13.16 13.50
CA GLY A 29 7.80 -14.17 13.63
C GLY A 29 6.43 -13.52 13.82
N TRP A 30 5.43 -14.36 14.05
CA TRP A 30 4.04 -13.99 14.24
C TRP A 30 3.70 -13.85 15.71
N ASN A 31 2.93 -12.85 16.07
CA ASN A 31 2.29 -12.70 17.38
C ASN A 31 0.76 -12.57 17.20
N ASP A 32 0.00 -12.53 18.30
CA ASP A 32 -1.47 -12.48 18.27
C ASP A 32 -2.01 -11.27 17.49
N ASN A 33 -1.37 -10.11 17.57
CA ASN A 33 -1.79 -8.93 16.83
C ASN A 33 -1.51 -9.07 15.33
N ALA A 34 -0.40 -9.70 14.96
CA ALA A 34 -0.09 -10.01 13.57
C ALA A 34 -1.10 -11.04 12.98
N GLU A 35 -1.46 -12.06 13.75
CA GLU A 35 -2.48 -13.03 13.33
C GLU A 35 -3.84 -12.35 13.09
N LYS A 36 -4.28 -11.52 14.02
CA LYS A 36 -5.52 -10.74 13.87
C LYS A 36 -5.45 -9.75 12.71
N GLY A 37 -4.33 -9.03 12.57
CA GLY A 37 -4.12 -8.06 11.48
C GLY A 37 -4.13 -8.72 10.10
N PHE A 38 -3.53 -9.91 9.98
CA PHE A 38 -3.57 -10.71 8.77
C PHE A 38 -4.99 -11.16 8.43
N ASP A 39 -5.73 -11.69 9.42
CA ASP A 39 -7.10 -12.13 9.23
C ASP A 39 -8.03 -10.98 8.80
N LEU A 40 -7.89 -9.81 9.42
CA LEU A 40 -8.64 -8.61 9.04
C LEU A 40 -8.34 -8.18 7.60
N ALA A 41 -7.05 -8.14 7.23
CA ALA A 41 -6.64 -7.77 5.88
C ALA A 41 -7.18 -8.76 4.83
N CYS A 42 -7.06 -10.07 5.10
CA CYS A 42 -7.59 -11.09 4.20
C CYS A 42 -9.11 -11.00 4.06
N LYS A 43 -9.86 -10.89 5.17
CA LYS A 43 -11.32 -10.76 5.15
C LYS A 43 -11.79 -9.57 4.33
N LYS A 44 -11.10 -8.43 4.43
CA LYS A 44 -11.41 -7.23 3.66
C LYS A 44 -11.30 -7.49 2.16
N VAL A 45 -10.24 -8.16 1.74
CA VAL A 45 -10.02 -8.53 0.33
C VAL A 45 -10.98 -9.62 -0.13
N GLU A 46 -11.20 -10.68 0.67
CA GLU A 46 -12.12 -11.79 0.36
C GLU A 46 -13.57 -11.32 0.15
N ARG A 47 -13.99 -10.26 0.84
CA ARG A 47 -15.33 -9.68 0.74
C ARG A 47 -15.48 -8.62 -0.33
N HIS A 48 -14.40 -8.20 -0.97
CA HIS A 48 -14.36 -7.04 -1.84
C HIS A 48 -14.93 -5.79 -1.13
N ASP A 49 -14.55 -5.61 0.14
CA ASP A 49 -14.95 -4.45 0.93
C ASP A 49 -14.32 -3.17 0.33
N ASP A 50 -14.93 -2.02 0.59
CA ASP A 50 -14.34 -0.74 0.23
C ASP A 50 -12.93 -0.59 0.83
N CYS A 51 -12.00 -0.01 0.07
CA CYS A 51 -10.57 0.07 0.40
C CYS A 51 -9.86 -1.30 0.56
N ALA A 52 -10.35 -2.39 -0.06
CA ALA A 52 -9.68 -3.69 -0.05
C ALA A 52 -8.28 -3.62 -0.69
N ASP A 53 -8.08 -2.75 -1.66
CA ASP A 53 -6.82 -2.47 -2.35
C ASP A 53 -5.72 -1.97 -1.39
N PHE A 54 -6.06 -1.25 -0.32
CA PHE A 54 -5.12 -0.82 0.73
C PHE A 54 -4.50 -1.99 1.48
N SER A 55 -5.21 -3.12 1.56
CA SER A 55 -4.70 -4.37 2.11
C SER A 55 -4.04 -5.25 1.05
N LEU A 56 -4.60 -5.28 -0.16
CA LEU A 56 -4.18 -6.17 -1.25
C LEU A 56 -2.77 -5.87 -1.75
N ALA A 57 -2.42 -4.58 -1.93
CA ALA A 57 -1.11 -4.18 -2.43
C ALA A 57 0.03 -4.58 -1.48
N PRO A 58 0.00 -4.26 -0.17
CA PRO A 58 1.09 -4.57 0.73
C PRO A 58 1.18 -6.07 1.08
N LEU A 59 0.11 -6.86 0.91
CA LEU A 59 0.15 -8.32 1.06
C LEU A 59 1.18 -8.99 0.13
N THR A 60 1.56 -8.35 -0.98
CA THR A 60 2.63 -8.84 -1.87
C THR A 60 3.96 -9.03 -1.13
N LEU A 61 4.25 -8.23 -0.10
CA LEU A 61 5.43 -8.36 0.73
C LEU A 61 5.52 -9.72 1.42
N LEU A 62 4.37 -10.30 1.81
CA LEU A 62 4.34 -11.61 2.46
C LEU A 62 4.77 -12.72 1.51
N MET A 63 4.36 -12.66 0.24
CA MET A 63 4.70 -13.67 -0.76
C MET A 63 6.08 -13.49 -1.37
N THR A 64 6.70 -12.33 -1.18
CA THR A 64 8.04 -12.02 -1.69
C THR A 64 9.07 -11.98 -0.57
N ARG A 65 9.07 -10.90 0.23
CA ARG A 65 10.09 -10.63 1.26
C ARG A 65 9.99 -11.55 2.48
N TYR A 66 8.77 -11.91 2.89
CA TYR A 66 8.53 -12.70 4.13
C TYR A 66 8.05 -14.12 3.84
N ARG A 67 8.26 -14.63 2.63
CA ARG A 67 7.76 -15.94 2.20
C ARG A 67 8.20 -17.08 3.14
N ASN A 68 9.40 -17.00 3.67
CA ASN A 68 9.97 -17.96 4.61
C ASN A 68 9.36 -17.91 6.03
N LEU A 69 8.59 -16.89 6.34
CA LEU A 69 7.87 -16.72 7.62
C LEU A 69 6.36 -17.01 7.48
N LEU A 70 5.89 -17.32 6.26
CA LEU A 70 4.52 -17.74 6.01
C LEU A 70 4.36 -19.24 6.22
N THR A 71 3.28 -19.63 6.90
CA THR A 71 2.84 -21.03 6.88
C THR A 71 2.22 -21.38 5.52
N PRO A 72 2.19 -22.67 5.14
CA PRO A 72 1.52 -23.09 3.92
C PRO A 72 0.06 -22.62 3.85
N GLU A 73 -0.67 -22.71 4.95
CA GLU A 73 -2.09 -22.31 5.04
C GLU A 73 -2.29 -20.84 4.74
N LYS A 74 -1.43 -19.96 5.30
CA LYS A 74 -1.48 -18.52 5.02
C LYS A 74 -1.17 -18.22 3.55
N ALA A 75 -0.18 -18.91 2.99
CA ALA A 75 0.19 -18.75 1.59
C ALA A 75 -0.94 -19.17 0.64
N GLU A 76 -1.59 -20.32 0.91
CA GLU A 76 -2.74 -20.79 0.13
C GLU A 76 -3.95 -19.86 0.27
N ARG A 77 -4.21 -19.33 1.46
CA ARG A 77 -5.26 -18.32 1.67
C ARG A 77 -5.02 -17.07 0.83
N ILE A 78 -3.79 -16.53 0.85
CA ILE A 78 -3.41 -15.40 0.00
C ILE A 78 -3.62 -15.75 -1.46
N LYS A 79 -3.14 -16.91 -1.92
CA LYS A 79 -3.29 -17.34 -3.32
C LYS A 79 -4.76 -17.41 -3.72
N ALA A 80 -5.59 -18.12 -2.97
CA ALA A 80 -7.01 -18.27 -3.26
C ALA A 80 -7.72 -16.91 -3.36
N MET A 81 -7.47 -16.04 -2.40
CA MET A 81 -8.04 -14.70 -2.30
C MET A 81 -7.65 -13.83 -3.51
N VAL A 82 -6.36 -13.75 -3.86
CA VAL A 82 -5.90 -12.86 -4.94
C VAL A 82 -6.30 -13.37 -6.32
N LEU A 83 -6.38 -14.69 -6.51
CA LEU A 83 -6.88 -15.25 -7.76
C LEU A 83 -8.38 -15.02 -7.96
N ASN A 84 -9.14 -14.83 -6.88
CA ASN A 84 -10.59 -14.56 -6.93
C ASN A 84 -10.94 -13.07 -6.71
N PHE A 85 -9.98 -12.16 -6.86
CA PHE A 85 -10.20 -10.74 -6.67
C PHE A 85 -10.53 -10.04 -8.00
N ARG A 86 -11.43 -9.04 -7.97
CA ARG A 86 -11.73 -8.16 -9.09
C ARG A 86 -10.77 -6.98 -9.07
N TYR A 87 -9.87 -6.92 -10.06
CA TYR A 87 -8.81 -5.90 -10.09
C TYR A 87 -9.22 -4.59 -10.72
N TRP A 88 -10.24 -4.58 -11.57
CA TRP A 88 -10.68 -3.33 -12.20
C TRP A 88 -12.10 -3.44 -12.72
N ILE A 89 -12.69 -2.30 -13.04
CA ILE A 89 -14.08 -2.18 -13.53
C ILE A 89 -14.36 -2.90 -14.87
N ASP A 90 -13.32 -3.22 -15.64
CA ASP A 90 -13.44 -3.99 -16.87
C ASP A 90 -13.58 -5.50 -16.65
N GLU A 91 -13.40 -5.95 -15.40
CA GLU A 91 -13.64 -7.34 -15.01
C GLU A 91 -15.07 -7.53 -14.53
N PRO A 92 -15.67 -8.73 -14.74
CA PRO A 92 -17.02 -9.03 -14.25
C PRO A 92 -17.13 -8.82 -12.73
N GLY A 93 -18.27 -8.32 -12.28
CA GLY A 93 -18.54 -8.18 -10.85
C GLY A 93 -19.48 -7.03 -10.53
N ASN A 94 -20.04 -7.07 -9.33
CA ASN A 94 -20.88 -6.04 -8.78
C ASN A 94 -20.53 -5.93 -7.28
N ASP A 95 -19.51 -5.17 -6.97
CA ASP A 95 -18.99 -4.93 -5.63
C ASP A 95 -19.13 -3.45 -5.26
N VAL A 96 -18.77 -3.11 -4.02
CA VAL A 96 -18.86 -1.75 -3.47
C VAL A 96 -17.52 -1.02 -3.46
N MET A 97 -16.47 -1.62 -4.05
CA MET A 97 -15.14 -1.03 -4.08
C MET A 97 -15.10 0.26 -4.91
N TRP A 98 -14.41 1.27 -4.38
CA TRP A 98 -14.22 2.52 -5.08
C TRP A 98 -12.96 2.48 -5.94
N TYR A 99 -13.10 2.73 -7.25
CA TYR A 99 -12.01 2.62 -8.22
C TYR A 99 -11.44 3.96 -8.70
N PHE A 100 -12.16 5.07 -8.51
CA PHE A 100 -11.97 6.29 -9.30
C PHE A 100 -11.14 7.39 -8.65
N SER A 101 -10.68 7.26 -7.40
CA SER A 101 -9.72 8.20 -6.85
C SER A 101 -8.30 7.88 -7.28
N GLU A 102 -7.39 8.84 -7.16
CA GLU A 102 -5.97 8.68 -7.52
C GLU A 102 -5.33 7.48 -6.81
N ASN A 103 -5.49 7.42 -5.50
CA ASN A 103 -4.91 6.36 -4.66
C ASN A 103 -5.50 4.98 -4.96
N HIS A 104 -6.83 4.86 -5.07
CA HIS A 104 -7.48 3.58 -5.38
C HIS A 104 -7.08 3.06 -6.77
N ALA A 105 -7.18 3.89 -7.82
CA ALA A 105 -6.76 3.51 -9.15
C ALA A 105 -5.31 3.00 -9.16
N PHE A 106 -4.43 3.72 -8.46
CA PHE A 106 -3.02 3.33 -8.34
C PHE A 106 -2.85 1.97 -7.67
N LEU A 107 -3.45 1.76 -6.48
CA LEU A 107 -3.29 0.51 -5.73
C LEU A 107 -3.92 -0.69 -6.43
N PHE A 108 -5.06 -0.52 -7.11
CA PHE A 108 -5.62 -1.58 -7.95
C PHE A 108 -4.68 -1.96 -9.09
N HIS A 109 -4.09 -0.99 -9.78
CA HIS A 109 -3.15 -1.25 -10.88
C HIS A 109 -1.85 -1.88 -10.39
N VAL A 110 -1.30 -1.40 -9.27
CA VAL A 110 -0.13 -2.00 -8.60
C VAL A 110 -0.41 -3.45 -8.22
N SER A 111 -1.56 -3.70 -7.62
CA SER A 111 -1.98 -5.04 -7.21
C SER A 111 -2.15 -5.97 -8.41
N GLN A 112 -2.84 -5.53 -9.47
CA GLN A 112 -3.02 -6.30 -10.69
C GLN A 112 -1.67 -6.70 -11.31
N TYR A 113 -0.74 -5.75 -11.39
CA TYR A 113 0.59 -6.00 -11.93
C TYR A 113 1.37 -7.00 -11.08
N LEU A 114 1.52 -6.73 -9.78
CA LEU A 114 2.38 -7.52 -8.92
C LEU A 114 1.83 -8.94 -8.69
N TRP A 115 0.52 -9.08 -8.44
CA TRP A 115 -0.09 -10.40 -8.27
C TRP A 115 -0.09 -11.19 -9.57
N GLY A 116 -0.27 -10.54 -10.71
CA GLY A 116 -0.11 -11.14 -12.02
C GLY A 116 1.32 -11.66 -12.24
N CYS A 117 2.36 -10.95 -11.79
CA CYS A 117 3.74 -11.42 -11.84
C CYS A 117 3.98 -12.62 -10.89
N ILE A 118 3.47 -12.55 -9.65
CA ILE A 118 3.67 -13.61 -8.64
C ILE A 118 2.99 -14.92 -9.08
N PHE A 119 1.79 -14.83 -9.62
CA PHE A 119 0.98 -15.97 -10.05
C PHE A 119 0.81 -16.04 -11.58
N GLY A 120 1.87 -15.78 -12.33
CA GLY A 120 1.84 -15.65 -13.80
C GLY A 120 1.28 -16.87 -14.55
N LYS A 121 1.38 -18.06 -13.97
CA LYS A 121 0.88 -19.32 -14.55
C LYS A 121 -0.51 -19.74 -14.07
N GLU A 122 -1.10 -18.99 -13.16
CA GLU A 122 -2.42 -19.29 -12.59
C GLU A 122 -3.50 -18.51 -13.33
N THR A 123 -4.73 -19.04 -13.30
CA THR A 123 -5.90 -18.33 -13.83
C THR A 123 -6.54 -17.48 -12.74
N PHE A 124 -6.74 -16.19 -13.01
CA PHE A 124 -7.50 -15.27 -12.17
C PHE A 124 -8.98 -15.49 -12.46
N THR A 125 -9.71 -16.02 -11.50
CA THR A 125 -11.04 -16.61 -11.72
C THR A 125 -12.11 -15.61 -12.10
N VAL A 126 -12.03 -14.37 -11.59
CA VAL A 126 -13.00 -13.31 -11.91
C VAL A 126 -12.87 -12.88 -13.36
N SER A 127 -11.67 -12.63 -13.83
CA SER A 127 -11.43 -12.15 -15.20
C SER A 127 -11.33 -13.28 -16.24
N GLY A 128 -11.03 -14.53 -15.78
CA GLY A 128 -10.67 -15.64 -16.66
C GLY A 128 -9.28 -15.53 -17.29
N ARG A 129 -8.50 -14.49 -16.95
CA ARG A 129 -7.18 -14.21 -17.52
C ARG A 129 -6.09 -15.01 -16.81
N MET A 130 -5.05 -15.35 -17.57
CA MET A 130 -3.81 -15.85 -16.96
C MET A 130 -3.08 -14.74 -16.21
N GLY A 131 -2.34 -15.08 -15.15
CA GLY A 131 -1.58 -14.09 -14.39
C GLY A 131 -0.60 -13.28 -15.23
N ALA A 132 0.04 -13.90 -16.23
CA ALA A 132 0.90 -13.19 -17.18
C ALA A 132 0.12 -12.08 -17.94
N GLU A 133 -1.12 -12.34 -18.34
CA GLU A 133 -1.99 -11.35 -18.98
C GLU A 133 -2.40 -10.25 -17.99
N GLN A 134 -2.78 -10.63 -16.77
CA GLN A 134 -3.09 -9.66 -15.71
C GLN A 134 -1.90 -8.72 -15.44
N SER A 135 -0.67 -9.27 -15.38
CA SER A 135 0.52 -8.46 -15.16
C SER A 135 0.79 -7.47 -16.30
N GLU A 136 0.60 -7.87 -17.55
CA GLU A 136 0.78 -6.97 -18.70
C GLU A 136 -0.25 -5.83 -18.73
N ILE A 137 -1.50 -6.13 -18.38
CA ILE A 137 -2.55 -5.12 -18.26
C ILE A 137 -2.23 -4.16 -17.11
N GLY A 138 -1.91 -4.71 -15.93
CA GLY A 138 -1.55 -3.93 -14.75
C GLY A 138 -0.32 -3.06 -14.98
N LYS A 139 0.71 -3.60 -15.67
CA LYS A 139 1.91 -2.86 -16.06
C LYS A 139 1.59 -1.63 -16.89
N LYS A 140 0.78 -1.78 -17.94
CA LYS A 140 0.36 -0.65 -18.80
C LYS A 140 -0.36 0.43 -18.00
N ARG A 141 -1.24 0.03 -17.07
CA ARG A 141 -1.98 0.95 -16.20
C ARG A 141 -1.07 1.68 -15.21
N VAL A 142 -0.14 0.97 -14.58
CA VAL A 142 0.88 1.56 -13.69
C VAL A 142 1.74 2.57 -14.44
N LEU A 143 2.19 2.26 -15.65
CA LEU A 143 2.99 3.18 -16.46
C LEU A 143 2.19 4.44 -16.83
N ALA A 144 0.94 4.29 -17.28
CA ALA A 144 0.08 5.43 -17.60
C ALA A 144 -0.21 6.30 -16.36
N TRP A 145 -0.39 5.68 -15.18
CA TRP A 145 -0.53 6.41 -13.92
C TRP A 145 0.72 7.21 -13.59
N PHE A 146 1.93 6.62 -13.71
CA PHE A 146 3.19 7.32 -13.50
C PHE A 146 3.41 8.47 -14.49
N ASP A 147 3.05 8.28 -15.75
CA ASP A 147 3.19 9.34 -16.77
C ASP A 147 2.33 10.57 -16.39
N ASN A 148 1.09 10.35 -15.94
CA ASN A 148 0.24 11.41 -15.42
C ASN A 148 0.80 12.04 -14.14
N PHE A 149 1.21 11.22 -13.18
CA PHE A 149 1.78 11.67 -11.91
C PHE A 149 3.03 12.53 -12.09
N PHE A 150 3.94 12.15 -13.00
CA PHE A 150 5.15 12.93 -13.25
C PHE A 150 4.90 14.20 -14.08
N ALA A 151 3.79 14.27 -14.80
CA ALA A 151 3.39 15.46 -15.54
C ALA A 151 2.65 16.49 -14.65
N CYS A 152 1.78 16.01 -13.74
CA CYS A 152 0.83 16.86 -13.04
C CYS A 152 1.02 16.90 -11.51
N GLY A 153 1.80 15.98 -10.94
CA GLY A 153 1.89 15.76 -9.49
C GLY A 153 0.66 15.05 -8.94
N TYR A 154 0.43 15.18 -7.65
CA TYR A 154 -0.72 14.60 -6.97
C TYR A 154 -2.04 15.27 -7.36
N ALA A 155 -3.03 14.50 -7.80
CA ALA A 155 -4.41 14.99 -7.98
C ALA A 155 -5.09 15.22 -6.60
N GLU A 156 -4.82 14.35 -5.63
CA GLU A 156 -5.21 14.54 -4.23
C GLU A 156 -4.13 15.38 -3.50
N TRP A 157 -3.91 16.59 -4.00
CA TRP A 157 -2.82 17.48 -3.67
C TRP A 157 -2.62 17.69 -2.16
N ASN A 158 -1.41 17.44 -1.68
CA ASN A 158 -1.00 17.54 -0.28
C ASN A 158 -1.91 16.78 0.70
N SER A 159 -2.63 15.76 0.26
CA SER A 159 -3.52 15.03 1.16
C SER A 159 -2.74 14.32 2.26
N ALA A 160 -2.98 14.70 3.51
CA ALA A 160 -2.38 14.06 4.66
C ALA A 160 -2.80 12.58 4.80
N THR A 161 -4.00 12.25 4.34
CA THR A 161 -4.54 10.89 4.37
C THR A 161 -4.04 10.04 3.21
N TYR A 162 -3.98 10.59 1.98
CA TYR A 162 -3.78 9.77 0.78
C TYR A 162 -2.34 9.71 0.26
N ILE A 163 -1.48 10.68 0.60
CA ILE A 163 -0.03 10.54 0.36
C ILE A 163 0.52 9.24 1.02
N PRO A 164 0.21 8.91 2.29
CA PRO A 164 0.62 7.64 2.89
C PRO A 164 0.06 6.40 2.17
N ILE A 165 -1.14 6.48 1.61
CA ILE A 165 -1.73 5.38 0.83
C ILE A 165 -0.96 5.19 -0.49
N ASP A 166 -0.63 6.25 -1.21
CA ASP A 166 0.19 6.17 -2.41
C ASP A 166 1.59 5.63 -2.12
N LEU A 167 2.17 5.96 -0.95
CA LEU A 167 3.43 5.38 -0.49
C LEU A 167 3.37 3.86 -0.39
N ILE A 168 2.23 3.25 -0.02
CA ILE A 168 2.05 1.79 -0.02
C ILE A 168 2.30 1.24 -1.43
N GLY A 169 1.70 1.85 -2.44
CA GLY A 169 1.88 1.46 -3.84
C GLY A 169 3.32 1.64 -4.33
N PHE A 170 3.92 2.81 -4.05
CA PHE A 170 5.31 3.07 -4.45
C PHE A 170 6.29 2.09 -3.80
N PHE A 171 6.17 1.82 -2.49
CA PHE A 171 7.02 0.84 -1.82
C PHE A 171 6.76 -0.57 -2.33
N SER A 172 5.50 -0.95 -2.58
CA SER A 172 5.17 -2.27 -3.13
C SER A 172 5.84 -2.50 -4.49
N LEU A 173 5.82 -1.50 -5.38
CA LEU A 173 6.50 -1.55 -6.68
C LEU A 173 8.03 -1.54 -6.53
N TYR A 174 8.56 -0.63 -5.72
CA TYR A 174 10.02 -0.50 -5.54
C TYR A 174 10.65 -1.79 -5.01
N LEU A 175 9.97 -2.47 -4.10
CA LEU A 175 10.48 -3.68 -3.45
C LEU A 175 10.22 -4.96 -4.24
N ASN A 176 9.14 -5.03 -5.03
CA ASN A 176 8.65 -6.30 -5.57
C ASN A 176 8.52 -6.35 -7.10
N ALA A 177 8.54 -5.21 -7.81
CA ALA A 177 8.39 -5.23 -9.26
C ALA A 177 9.59 -5.94 -9.91
N PRO A 178 9.37 -6.91 -10.82
CA PRO A 178 10.46 -7.53 -11.56
C PRO A 178 11.10 -6.58 -12.58
N ASP A 179 10.33 -5.63 -13.13
CA ASP A 179 10.79 -4.66 -14.12
C ASP A 179 11.61 -3.52 -13.48
N GLU A 180 12.84 -3.34 -13.92
CA GLU A 180 13.73 -2.28 -13.43
C GLU A 180 13.17 -0.87 -13.70
N ASP A 181 12.58 -0.63 -14.88
CA ASP A 181 11.97 0.66 -15.22
C ASP A 181 10.87 1.04 -14.22
N ILE A 182 10.01 0.09 -13.86
CA ILE A 182 8.96 0.32 -12.86
C ILE A 182 9.57 0.59 -11.47
N ARG A 183 10.60 -0.15 -11.06
CA ARG A 183 11.30 0.14 -9.79
C ARG A 183 11.90 1.54 -9.77
N GLN A 184 12.52 1.98 -10.86
CA GLN A 184 13.10 3.32 -10.95
C GLN A 184 12.02 4.42 -10.95
N LYS A 185 10.91 4.22 -11.63
CA LYS A 185 9.75 5.14 -11.56
C LYS A 185 9.19 5.20 -10.14
N ALA A 186 9.03 4.07 -9.47
CA ALA A 186 8.57 4.01 -8.07
C ALA A 186 9.56 4.73 -7.13
N LYS A 187 10.87 4.51 -7.30
CA LYS A 187 11.89 5.24 -6.54
C LYS A 187 11.80 6.75 -6.76
N ARG A 188 11.68 7.19 -8.02
CA ARG A 188 11.52 8.62 -8.34
C ARG A 188 10.28 9.22 -7.69
N ALA A 189 9.15 8.47 -7.66
CA ALA A 189 7.92 8.89 -7.00
C ALA A 189 8.10 8.98 -5.48
N LEU A 190 8.81 8.02 -4.86
CA LEU A 190 9.18 8.08 -3.44
C LEU A 190 10.02 9.31 -3.13
N ASP A 191 11.07 9.58 -3.92
CA ASP A 191 11.95 10.75 -3.74
C ASP A 191 11.15 12.06 -3.87
N PHE A 192 10.26 12.15 -4.86
CA PHE A 192 9.36 13.30 -5.05
C PHE A 192 8.41 13.48 -3.85
N THR A 193 7.80 12.39 -3.38
CA THR A 193 6.88 12.44 -2.23
C THR A 193 7.59 12.90 -0.97
N MET A 194 8.81 12.43 -0.71
CA MET A 194 9.60 12.89 0.44
C MET A 194 9.93 14.38 0.33
N GLN A 195 10.17 14.89 -0.88
CA GLN A 195 10.36 16.33 -1.11
C GLN A 195 9.07 17.11 -0.84
N VAL A 196 7.92 16.62 -1.32
CA VAL A 196 6.61 17.25 -1.06
C VAL A 196 6.36 17.35 0.45
N ILE A 197 6.52 16.24 1.19
CA ILE A 197 6.39 16.24 2.65
C ILE A 197 7.38 17.23 3.30
N GLY A 198 8.64 17.18 2.89
CA GLY A 198 9.69 18.05 3.45
C GLY A 198 9.45 19.54 3.22
N PHE A 199 9.09 19.94 2.01
CA PHE A 199 8.81 21.34 1.68
C PHE A 199 7.55 21.90 2.35
N ASN A 200 6.59 21.04 2.67
CA ASN A 200 5.34 21.41 3.34
C ASN A 200 5.38 21.16 4.85
N SER A 201 6.54 20.83 5.42
CA SER A 201 6.69 20.56 6.85
C SER A 201 7.50 21.66 7.54
N PHE A 202 7.02 22.09 8.70
CA PHE A 202 7.77 22.92 9.64
C PHE A 202 8.11 22.10 10.88
N GLU A 203 9.41 21.96 11.18
CA GLU A 203 9.92 21.13 12.29
C GLU A 203 9.40 19.69 12.29
N GLY A 204 9.18 19.12 11.11
CA GLY A 204 8.68 17.73 10.93
C GLY A 204 7.17 17.59 11.03
N VAL A 205 6.43 18.68 11.16
CA VAL A 205 4.96 18.69 11.11
C VAL A 205 4.52 19.22 9.75
N MET A 206 3.81 18.40 8.98
CA MET A 206 3.22 18.84 7.72
C MET A 206 2.07 19.80 8.02
N ASN A 207 2.28 21.07 7.70
CA ASN A 207 1.34 22.15 7.98
C ASN A 207 1.15 22.99 6.71
N THR A 208 0.25 22.55 5.87
CA THR A 208 -0.04 23.13 4.57
C THR A 208 -1.53 23.15 4.31
N THR A 209 -1.93 23.69 3.17
CA THR A 209 -3.29 23.53 2.66
C THR A 209 -3.41 22.16 1.99
N TYR A 210 -4.50 21.47 2.22
CA TYR A 210 -4.76 20.14 1.72
C TYR A 210 -5.85 20.17 0.65
N GLY A 211 -5.63 19.51 -0.47
CA GLY A 211 -6.63 19.37 -1.53
C GLY A 211 -7.76 18.40 -1.16
N ARG A 212 -7.44 17.41 -0.33
CA ARG A 212 -8.41 16.50 0.27
C ARG A 212 -8.04 16.23 1.73
N ILE A 213 -8.98 16.48 2.64
CA ILE A 213 -8.76 16.36 4.08
C ILE A 213 -10.07 15.99 4.78
N TYR A 214 -9.98 15.32 5.90
CA TYR A 214 -11.08 15.00 6.80
C TYR A 214 -11.10 15.91 8.03
N GLU A 215 -12.28 16.00 8.66
CA GLU A 215 -12.51 16.87 9.81
C GLU A 215 -11.54 16.59 10.97
N GLU A 216 -11.26 15.32 11.23
CA GLU A 216 -10.34 14.88 12.28
C GLU A 216 -8.95 15.47 12.05
N THR A 217 -8.44 15.40 10.82
CA THR A 217 -7.12 15.92 10.45
C THR A 217 -7.07 17.44 10.58
N ILE A 218 -8.17 18.15 10.25
CA ILE A 218 -8.24 19.63 10.40
C ILE A 218 -8.17 20.02 11.88
N LYS A 219 -8.84 19.24 12.74
CA LYS A 219 -8.93 19.52 14.18
C LYS A 219 -7.68 19.11 14.96
N THR A 220 -6.98 18.09 14.52
CA THR A 220 -5.82 17.50 15.22
C THR A 220 -4.53 17.82 14.47
N ARG A 221 -3.88 18.94 14.80
CA ARG A 221 -2.67 19.43 14.12
C ARG A 221 -1.46 18.48 14.18
N LEU A 222 -1.46 17.51 15.07
CA LEU A 222 -0.31 16.65 15.34
C LEU A 222 -0.48 15.20 14.87
N GLN A 223 -1.71 14.77 14.60
CA GLN A 223 -2.02 13.37 14.24
C GLN A 223 -2.29 13.23 12.75
N VAL A 224 -1.26 13.44 11.95
CA VAL A 224 -1.34 13.14 10.52
C VAL A 224 -0.20 12.22 10.15
N GLU A 225 -0.48 11.20 9.35
CA GLU A 225 0.46 10.15 8.98
C GLU A 225 1.77 10.68 8.35
N PRO A 226 1.78 11.77 7.54
CA PRO A 226 3.01 12.35 7.04
C PRO A 226 3.97 12.82 8.14
N ASN A 227 3.48 13.17 9.33
CA ASN A 227 4.34 13.56 10.46
C ASN A 227 5.15 12.37 10.95
N PHE A 228 4.56 11.17 10.98
CA PHE A 228 5.27 9.94 11.31
C PHE A 228 6.34 9.61 10.25
N VAL A 229 6.00 9.75 8.96
CA VAL A 229 6.95 9.59 7.85
C VAL A 229 8.11 10.59 7.98
N SER A 230 7.82 11.85 8.27
CA SER A 230 8.82 12.90 8.53
C SER A 230 9.72 12.53 9.71
N TRP A 231 9.16 12.11 10.84
CA TRP A 231 9.93 11.69 12.00
C TRP A 231 10.85 10.50 11.71
N VAL A 232 10.34 9.47 11.05
CA VAL A 232 11.16 8.29 10.67
C VAL A 232 12.32 8.72 9.77
N SER A 233 12.07 9.58 8.80
CA SER A 233 13.04 10.00 7.78
C SER A 233 14.09 10.96 8.32
N THR A 234 13.67 11.99 9.07
CA THR A 234 14.52 13.13 9.47
C THR A 234 14.88 13.14 10.95
N GLY A 235 14.09 12.54 11.81
CA GLY A 235 14.17 12.63 13.28
C GLY A 235 13.52 13.88 13.85
N ARG A 236 12.88 14.72 13.00
CA ARG A 236 12.13 15.90 13.42
C ARG A 236 10.63 15.59 13.43
N GLY A 237 9.90 16.28 14.30
CA GLY A 237 8.48 16.04 14.50
C GLY A 237 8.21 15.01 15.62
N TYR A 238 7.08 14.33 15.53
CA TYR A 238 6.57 13.49 16.61
C TYR A 238 6.41 12.05 16.14
N CYS A 239 6.79 11.11 16.99
CA CYS A 239 6.41 9.71 16.86
C CYS A 239 4.97 9.55 17.37
N THR A 240 4.02 9.99 16.55
CA THR A 240 2.57 9.89 16.84
C THR A 240 1.92 8.97 15.82
N TYR A 241 1.12 8.06 16.32
CA TYR A 241 0.26 7.21 15.50
C TYR A 241 -1.07 7.03 16.23
#